data_e3305d6b33887df6870325b35586ecb2
#
_entry.id   e3305d6b33887df6870325b35586ecb2
#
_cell.length_a   1.000
_cell.length_b   1.000
_cell.length_c   1.000
_cell.angle_alpha   90.00
_cell.angle_beta   90.00
_cell.angle_gamma   90.00
#
_symmetry.space_group_name_H-M   'P 1'
#
loop_
_entity.id
_entity.type
_entity.pdbx_description
1 polymer ?
#
loop_
_entity_poly.entity_id
_entity_poly.type
_entity_poly.pdbx_seq_one_letter_code
_entity_poly.pdbx_strand_id
1 'polypeptide(L)'
;MRRYGVRRGRRLRPDDVSMRRADRLRKIVDEFRALRAERPEIADTRLQISLPSPLDLAIFVFAGQPWLSLRYLPVFTQAVVDEVADLAAHAGPDVVWQLETPSVLIGMDMARRAPGGPALAARLMAGQVASLIARFPDDAQVILHLCYGNYRNTEMFAPRDLGSAVRYLNLLADALRRRGRVCRRCTFLRPTARTLRRVPRRSTGR
;
A
#
# COMPACT_ATOMS: atom_id res chain seq x y z
N MET A 1 -19.17 -2.85 -11.49
CA MET A 1 -18.72 -2.74 -10.09
C MET A 1 -19.90 -2.30 -9.23
N ARG A 2 -20.21 -3.00 -8.13
CA ARG A 2 -21.30 -2.59 -7.22
C ARG A 2 -20.87 -1.34 -6.46
N ARG A 3 -21.78 -0.37 -6.32
CA ARG A 3 -21.55 0.84 -5.51
C ARG A 3 -22.11 0.61 -4.11
N TYR A 4 -21.29 0.88 -3.11
CA TYR A 4 -21.70 0.84 -1.72
C TYR A 4 -21.85 2.26 -1.18
N GLY A 5 -22.70 2.44 -0.20
CA GLY A 5 -22.90 3.70 0.50
C GLY A 5 -23.25 3.43 1.95
N VAL A 6 -23.06 4.44 2.79
CA VAL A 6 -23.46 4.35 4.19
C VAL A 6 -24.93 4.78 4.29
N ARG A 7 -25.77 3.93 4.91
CA ARG A 7 -27.20 4.23 5.10
C ARG A 7 -27.38 5.50 5.93
N ARG A 8 -28.37 6.32 5.55
CA ARG A 8 -28.70 7.54 6.28
C ARG A 8 -28.96 7.22 7.78
N GLY A 9 -28.37 8.01 8.69
CA GLY A 9 -28.45 7.79 10.13
C GLY A 9 -27.54 6.68 10.69
N ARG A 10 -26.76 5.97 9.86
CA ARG A 10 -25.80 4.98 10.33
C ARG A 10 -24.38 5.55 10.35
N ARG A 11 -23.62 5.17 11.37
CA ARG A 11 -22.18 5.44 11.48
C ARG A 11 -21.41 4.20 11.01
N LEU A 12 -20.47 4.37 10.08
CA LEU A 12 -19.53 3.33 9.70
C LEU A 12 -18.49 3.17 10.82
N ARG A 13 -18.23 1.94 11.24
CA ARG A 13 -17.23 1.57 12.27
C ARG A 13 -16.10 0.76 11.65
N PRO A 14 -14.91 0.67 12.28
CA PRO A 14 -13.81 -0.15 11.79
C PRO A 14 -14.21 -1.61 11.53
N ASP A 15 -14.99 -2.22 12.41
CA ASP A 15 -15.47 -3.61 12.26
C ASP A 15 -16.35 -3.83 11.02
N ASP A 16 -17.07 -2.78 10.57
CA ASP A 16 -17.91 -2.87 9.36
C ASP A 16 -17.07 -2.98 8.08
N VAL A 17 -15.81 -2.55 8.11
CA VAL A 17 -14.88 -2.50 6.98
C VAL A 17 -13.65 -3.38 7.19
N SER A 18 -13.56 -4.10 8.29
CA SER A 18 -12.50 -5.07 8.58
C SER A 18 -12.48 -6.18 7.54
N MET A 19 -11.30 -6.58 7.10
CA MET A 19 -11.11 -7.70 6.17
C MET A 19 -11.34 -9.06 6.83
N ARG A 20 -11.46 -9.08 8.16
CA ARG A 20 -11.70 -10.29 8.99
C ARG A 20 -10.76 -11.44 8.68
N ARG A 21 -9.48 -11.16 8.48
CA ARG A 21 -8.46 -12.14 8.10
C ARG A 21 -7.65 -12.67 9.28
N ALA A 22 -7.77 -12.07 10.47
CA ALA A 22 -6.87 -12.31 11.60
C ALA A 22 -6.72 -13.79 11.93
N ASP A 23 -7.82 -14.55 12.10
CA ASP A 23 -7.76 -15.97 12.45
C ASP A 23 -7.10 -16.82 11.36
N ARG A 24 -7.39 -16.51 10.10
CA ARG A 24 -6.75 -17.18 8.97
C ARG A 24 -5.26 -16.89 8.89
N LEU A 25 -4.89 -15.65 9.12
CA LEU A 25 -3.48 -15.22 9.08
C LEU A 25 -2.68 -15.81 10.24
N ARG A 26 -3.25 -15.95 11.43
CA ARG A 26 -2.61 -16.67 12.56
C ARG A 26 -2.27 -18.11 12.18
N LYS A 27 -3.23 -18.84 11.59
CA LYS A 27 -2.99 -20.21 11.10
C LYS A 27 -1.85 -20.27 10.08
N ILE A 28 -1.83 -19.33 9.12
CA ILE A 28 -0.76 -19.25 8.11
C ILE A 28 0.61 -18.98 8.76
N VAL A 29 0.66 -18.13 9.79
CA VAL A 29 1.90 -17.88 10.56
C VAL A 29 2.37 -19.14 11.25
N ASP A 30 1.45 -19.89 11.88
CA ASP A 30 1.80 -21.11 12.60
C ASP A 30 2.27 -22.22 11.64
N GLU A 31 1.61 -22.38 10.49
CA GLU A 31 2.04 -23.29 9.41
C GLU A 31 3.41 -22.88 8.85
N PHE A 32 3.65 -21.61 8.66
CA PHE A 32 4.96 -21.09 8.21
C PHE A 32 6.06 -21.38 9.24
N ARG A 33 5.79 -21.22 10.55
CA ARG A 33 6.73 -21.56 11.62
C ARG A 33 7.07 -23.03 11.63
N ALA A 34 6.07 -23.90 11.50
CA ALA A 34 6.26 -25.35 11.40
C ALA A 34 7.15 -25.71 10.19
N LEU A 35 6.81 -25.18 9.01
CA LEU A 35 7.59 -25.40 7.80
C LEU A 35 9.05 -24.93 7.94
N ARG A 36 9.26 -23.75 8.55
CA ARG A 36 10.60 -23.20 8.76
C ARG A 36 11.42 -24.03 9.75
N ALA A 37 10.77 -24.64 10.74
CA ALA A 37 11.44 -25.55 11.68
C ALA A 37 11.92 -26.84 11.01
N GLU A 38 11.19 -27.32 9.98
CA GLU A 38 11.54 -28.52 9.23
C GLU A 38 12.56 -28.26 8.10
N ARG A 39 12.79 -26.99 7.74
CA ARG A 39 13.57 -26.58 6.58
C ARG A 39 14.67 -25.58 6.91
N PRO A 40 15.90 -26.02 7.23
CA PRO A 40 17.00 -25.14 7.58
C PRO A 40 17.34 -24.10 6.49
N GLU A 41 17.09 -24.42 5.23
CA GLU A 41 17.36 -23.53 4.09
C GLU A 41 16.48 -22.27 4.08
N ILE A 42 15.39 -22.24 4.83
CA ILE A 42 14.51 -21.06 4.97
C ILE A 42 14.47 -20.50 6.40
N ALA A 43 15.39 -20.91 7.27
CA ALA A 43 15.40 -20.51 8.69
C ALA A 43 15.39 -18.99 8.88
N ASP A 44 16.09 -18.25 8.01
CA ASP A 44 16.19 -16.79 8.06
C ASP A 44 15.11 -16.05 7.27
N THR A 45 14.17 -16.78 6.65
CA THR A 45 13.09 -16.17 5.88
C THR A 45 11.96 -15.67 6.79
N ARG A 46 11.17 -14.74 6.26
CA ARG A 46 9.99 -14.19 6.93
C ARG A 46 8.77 -14.31 6.04
N LEU A 47 7.63 -14.48 6.66
CA LEU A 47 6.34 -14.50 5.96
C LEU A 47 5.95 -13.09 5.53
N GLN A 48 5.77 -12.88 4.23
CA GLN A 48 5.26 -11.61 3.72
C GLN A 48 3.72 -11.65 3.68
N ILE A 49 3.09 -10.67 4.35
CA ILE A 49 1.64 -10.51 4.36
C ILE A 49 1.27 -9.22 3.65
N SER A 50 0.49 -9.32 2.57
CA SER A 50 -0.02 -8.16 1.84
C SER A 50 -1.14 -7.48 2.62
N LEU A 51 -1.06 -6.15 2.68
CA LEU A 51 -1.97 -5.27 3.39
C LEU A 51 -2.38 -4.12 2.46
N PRO A 52 -3.62 -4.09 1.96
CA PRO A 52 -4.09 -2.97 1.17
C PRO A 52 -4.05 -1.67 1.96
N SER A 53 -3.67 -0.56 1.35
CA SER A 53 -3.72 0.72 2.03
C SER A 53 -5.18 1.10 2.36
N PRO A 54 -5.42 1.84 3.47
CA PRO A 54 -6.76 2.32 3.82
C PRO A 54 -7.43 3.11 2.70
N LEU A 55 -6.65 3.88 1.95
CA LEU A 55 -7.17 4.66 0.82
C LEU A 55 -7.63 3.74 -0.32
N ASP A 56 -6.85 2.72 -0.65
CA ASP A 56 -7.21 1.75 -1.68
C ASP A 56 -8.48 0.99 -1.30
N LEU A 57 -8.58 0.51 -0.05
CA LEU A 57 -9.79 -0.13 0.46
C LEU A 57 -11.01 0.80 0.34
N ALA A 58 -10.89 2.06 0.74
CA ALA A 58 -11.97 3.03 0.66
C ALA A 58 -12.39 3.30 -0.80
N ILE A 59 -11.43 3.42 -1.73
CA ILE A 59 -11.69 3.59 -3.16
C ILE A 59 -12.42 2.38 -3.73
N PHE A 60 -12.01 1.16 -3.38
CA PHE A 60 -12.66 -0.06 -3.84
C PHE A 60 -14.09 -0.20 -3.30
N VAL A 61 -14.31 0.08 -2.01
CA VAL A 61 -15.64 -0.01 -1.38
C VAL A 61 -16.59 1.02 -1.98
N PHE A 62 -16.17 2.26 -2.12
CA PHE A 62 -17.03 3.33 -2.61
C PHE A 62 -17.03 3.49 -4.14
N ALA A 63 -16.41 2.55 -4.87
CA ALA A 63 -16.45 2.47 -6.33
C ALA A 63 -16.16 3.81 -7.04
N GLY A 64 -15.10 4.47 -6.63
CA GLY A 64 -14.63 5.71 -7.27
C GLY A 64 -15.42 6.96 -6.87
N GLN A 65 -16.11 6.96 -5.73
CA GLN A 65 -16.67 8.16 -5.11
C GLN A 65 -15.59 8.82 -4.21
N PRO A 66 -14.74 9.73 -4.72
CA PRO A 66 -13.56 10.20 -3.99
C PRO A 66 -13.90 10.88 -2.66
N TRP A 67 -15.00 11.63 -2.63
CA TRP A 67 -15.43 12.34 -1.43
C TRP A 67 -15.86 11.39 -0.31
N LEU A 68 -16.49 10.23 -0.62
CA LEU A 68 -16.79 9.19 0.36
C LEU A 68 -15.53 8.49 0.84
N SER A 69 -14.63 8.15 -0.09
CA SER A 69 -13.36 7.52 0.24
C SER A 69 -12.55 8.38 1.22
N LEU A 70 -12.47 9.69 0.97
CA LEU A 70 -11.76 10.61 1.85
C LEU A 70 -12.49 10.82 3.19
N ARG A 71 -13.82 10.96 3.18
CA ARG A 71 -14.64 11.14 4.39
C ARG A 71 -14.47 9.96 5.37
N TYR A 72 -14.46 8.74 4.86
CA TYR A 72 -14.38 7.54 5.67
C TYR A 72 -12.96 6.95 5.79
N LEU A 73 -11.96 7.59 5.20
CA LEU A 73 -10.56 7.17 5.30
C LEU A 73 -10.10 6.90 6.75
N PRO A 74 -10.46 7.70 7.77
CA PRO A 74 -10.09 7.41 9.15
C PRO A 74 -10.63 6.07 9.67
N VAL A 75 -11.81 5.66 9.24
CA VAL A 75 -12.44 4.39 9.64
C VAL A 75 -11.66 3.20 9.04
N PHE A 76 -11.33 3.27 7.75
CA PHE A 76 -10.49 2.26 7.10
C PHE A 76 -9.07 2.23 7.69
N THR A 77 -8.53 3.40 8.04
CA THR A 77 -7.22 3.49 8.70
C THR A 77 -7.23 2.76 10.04
N GLN A 78 -8.28 2.95 10.84
CA GLN A 78 -8.40 2.26 12.12
C GLN A 78 -8.52 0.74 11.91
N ALA A 79 -9.38 0.28 11.01
CA ALA A 79 -9.55 -1.14 10.73
C ALA A 79 -8.24 -1.84 10.30
N VAL A 80 -7.41 -1.16 9.48
CA VAL A 80 -6.11 -1.69 9.07
C VAL A 80 -5.12 -1.71 10.24
N VAL A 81 -5.11 -0.67 11.08
CA VAL A 81 -4.24 -0.62 12.26
C VAL A 81 -4.61 -1.71 13.26
N ASP A 82 -5.91 -1.91 13.51
CA ASP A 82 -6.40 -2.94 14.43
C ASP A 82 -6.02 -4.34 13.95
N GLU A 83 -6.16 -4.63 12.65
CA GLU A 83 -5.74 -5.92 12.06
C GLU A 83 -4.23 -6.16 12.21
N VAL A 84 -3.41 -5.13 11.95
CA VAL A 84 -1.95 -5.24 12.09
C VAL A 84 -1.56 -5.45 13.56
N ALA A 85 -2.15 -4.70 14.48
CA ALA A 85 -1.85 -4.81 15.91
C ALA A 85 -2.23 -6.20 16.46
N ASP A 86 -3.41 -6.70 16.06
CA ASP A 86 -3.91 -8.01 16.50
C ASP A 86 -3.02 -9.16 15.98
N LEU A 87 -2.60 -9.10 14.73
CA LEU A 87 -1.74 -10.14 14.18
C LEU A 87 -0.29 -10.00 14.63
N ALA A 88 0.23 -8.78 14.79
CA ALA A 88 1.61 -8.55 15.23
C ALA A 88 1.87 -9.12 16.65
N ALA A 89 0.88 -9.07 17.53
CA ALA A 89 0.96 -9.69 18.85
C ALA A 89 1.18 -11.21 18.78
N HIS A 90 0.65 -11.88 17.75
CA HIS A 90 0.84 -13.31 17.53
C HIS A 90 2.12 -13.61 16.71
N ALA A 91 2.34 -12.86 15.65
CA ALA A 91 3.37 -13.15 14.66
C ALA A 91 4.78 -12.65 15.04
N GLY A 92 4.86 -11.57 15.82
CA GLY A 92 6.14 -10.96 16.20
C GLY A 92 7.02 -10.64 14.99
N PRO A 93 8.33 -10.99 15.04
CA PRO A 93 9.27 -10.68 13.98
C PRO A 93 9.17 -11.61 12.76
N ASP A 94 8.32 -12.63 12.79
CA ASP A 94 8.19 -13.62 11.71
C ASP A 94 7.50 -13.05 10.47
N VAL A 95 6.83 -11.91 10.60
CA VAL A 95 6.04 -11.29 9.52
C VAL A 95 6.68 -9.98 9.03
N VAL A 96 6.62 -9.80 7.71
CA VAL A 96 6.88 -8.52 7.02
C VAL A 96 5.59 -8.08 6.36
N TRP A 97 5.15 -6.86 6.65
CA TRP A 97 3.94 -6.28 6.10
C TRP A 97 4.22 -5.61 4.76
N GLN A 98 3.63 -6.11 3.69
CA GLN A 98 3.68 -5.45 2.39
C GLN A 98 2.48 -4.53 2.24
N LEU A 99 2.69 -3.22 2.42
CA LEU A 99 1.65 -2.23 2.24
C LEU A 99 1.44 -1.93 0.74
N GLU A 100 0.29 -2.30 0.23
CA GLU A 100 -0.12 -2.08 -1.16
C GLU A 100 -0.64 -0.65 -1.35
N THR A 101 -0.03 0.13 -2.26
CA THR A 101 -0.36 1.55 -2.44
C THR A 101 -0.52 1.96 -3.92
N PRO A 102 -1.27 1.23 -4.75
CA PRO A 102 -1.46 1.60 -6.15
C PRO A 102 -2.12 2.97 -6.34
N SER A 103 -3.00 3.39 -5.44
CA SER A 103 -3.67 4.70 -5.49
C SER A 103 -2.71 5.88 -5.45
N VAL A 104 -1.49 5.72 -4.92
CA VAL A 104 -0.51 6.81 -4.82
C VAL A 104 -0.09 7.30 -6.19
N LEU A 105 0.46 6.42 -7.03
CA LEU A 105 0.94 6.83 -8.36
C LEU A 105 -0.21 7.17 -9.31
N ILE A 106 -1.33 6.46 -9.20
CA ILE A 106 -2.56 6.78 -9.96
C ILE A 106 -3.05 8.17 -9.59
N GLY A 107 -3.14 8.48 -8.30
CA GLY A 107 -3.58 9.80 -7.82
C GLY A 107 -2.64 10.94 -8.22
N MET A 108 -1.34 10.70 -8.20
CA MET A 108 -0.35 11.68 -8.70
C MET A 108 -0.50 11.92 -10.21
N ASP A 109 -0.77 10.89 -10.99
CA ASP A 109 -0.99 11.02 -12.43
C ASP A 109 -2.29 11.78 -12.73
N MET A 110 -3.37 11.44 -12.04
CA MET A 110 -4.64 12.17 -12.17
C MET A 110 -4.51 13.66 -11.78
N ALA A 111 -3.67 13.97 -10.80
CA ALA A 111 -3.40 15.35 -10.36
C ALA A 111 -2.59 16.18 -11.38
N ARG A 112 -2.04 15.58 -12.45
CA ARG A 112 -1.29 16.30 -13.50
C ARG A 112 -2.10 17.37 -14.22
N ARG A 113 -3.43 17.27 -14.16
CA ARG A 113 -4.34 18.25 -14.77
C ARG A 113 -4.33 19.62 -14.07
N ALA A 114 -3.81 19.68 -12.83
CA ALA A 114 -3.70 20.92 -12.08
C ALA A 114 -2.22 21.35 -11.93
N PRO A 115 -1.90 22.64 -12.07
CA PRO A 115 -0.55 23.15 -11.81
C PRO A 115 -0.10 22.79 -10.39
N GLY A 116 1.10 22.18 -10.26
CA GLY A 116 1.61 21.72 -8.96
C GLY A 116 0.91 20.52 -8.35
N GLY A 117 -0.17 20.03 -8.97
CA GLY A 117 -1.01 18.93 -8.49
C GLY A 117 -0.26 17.66 -8.12
N PRO A 118 0.66 17.13 -8.96
CA PRO A 118 1.42 15.93 -8.62
C PRO A 118 2.30 16.08 -7.37
N ALA A 119 2.87 17.27 -7.16
CA ALA A 119 3.71 17.53 -5.99
C ALA A 119 2.87 17.61 -4.71
N LEU A 120 1.71 18.25 -4.76
CA LEU A 120 0.76 18.29 -3.65
C LEU A 120 0.21 16.90 -3.32
N ALA A 121 -0.22 16.15 -4.33
CA ALA A 121 -0.71 14.78 -4.17
C ALA A 121 0.36 13.88 -3.53
N ALA A 122 1.61 13.93 -4.02
CA ALA A 122 2.72 13.18 -3.44
C ALA A 122 2.94 13.50 -1.96
N ARG A 123 2.90 14.79 -1.59
CA ARG A 123 3.09 15.22 -0.18
C ARG A 123 1.95 14.74 0.72
N LEU A 124 0.70 14.88 0.29
CA LEU A 124 -0.47 14.45 1.06
C LEU A 124 -0.47 12.93 1.25
N MET A 125 -0.23 12.18 0.19
CA MET A 125 -0.21 10.72 0.23
C MET A 125 0.98 10.19 1.04
N ALA A 126 2.16 10.81 0.92
CA ALA A 126 3.32 10.46 1.76
C ALA A 126 3.03 10.71 3.25
N GLY A 127 2.39 11.83 3.57
CA GLY A 127 1.96 12.15 4.93
C GLY A 127 0.96 11.14 5.49
N GLN A 128 -0.02 10.73 4.68
CA GLN A 128 -1.04 9.74 5.05
C GLN A 128 -0.41 8.35 5.30
N VAL A 129 0.43 7.88 4.38
CA VAL A 129 1.10 6.58 4.54
C VAL A 129 2.09 6.59 5.71
N ALA A 130 2.85 7.66 5.91
CA ALA A 130 3.72 7.79 7.07
C ALA A 130 2.94 7.80 8.40
N SER A 131 1.78 8.45 8.43
CA SER A 131 0.89 8.46 9.60
C SER A 131 0.29 7.07 9.89
N LEU A 132 -0.02 6.29 8.85
CA LEU A 132 -0.46 4.91 8.99
C LEU A 132 0.65 4.05 9.60
N ILE A 133 1.84 4.06 9.01
CA ILE A 133 2.99 3.27 9.47
C ILE A 133 3.39 3.64 10.90
N ALA A 134 3.28 4.91 11.28
CA ALA A 134 3.57 5.36 12.63
C ALA A 134 2.61 4.80 13.70
N ARG A 135 1.47 4.26 13.30
CA ARG A 135 0.48 3.62 14.18
C ARG A 135 0.65 2.09 14.29
N PHE A 136 1.51 1.50 13.47
CA PHE A 136 1.86 0.09 13.60
C PHE A 136 2.76 -0.13 14.82
N PRO A 137 2.85 -1.35 15.38
CA PRO A 137 3.82 -1.69 16.42
C PRO A 137 5.25 -1.27 16.03
N ASP A 138 6.07 -0.90 17.01
CA ASP A 138 7.40 -0.33 16.76
C ASP A 138 8.36 -1.31 16.08
N ASP A 139 8.19 -2.59 16.31
CA ASP A 139 8.95 -3.69 15.73
C ASP A 139 8.39 -4.17 14.39
N ALA A 140 7.21 -3.69 13.97
CA ALA A 140 6.59 -4.08 12.71
C ALA A 140 7.47 -3.68 11.52
N GLN A 141 7.85 -4.67 10.73
CA GLN A 141 8.61 -4.44 9.50
C GLN A 141 7.67 -4.21 8.33
N VAL A 142 7.81 -3.08 7.66
CA VAL A 142 6.95 -2.68 6.55
C VAL A 142 7.76 -2.58 5.27
N ILE A 143 7.25 -3.23 4.23
CA ILE A 143 7.68 -3.07 2.84
C ILE A 143 6.58 -2.30 2.11
N LEU A 144 6.95 -1.35 1.28
CA LEU A 144 6.00 -0.63 0.45
C LEU A 144 5.95 -1.27 -0.94
N HIS A 145 4.75 -1.66 -1.37
CA HIS A 145 4.48 -2.00 -2.76
C HIS A 145 3.95 -0.76 -3.50
N LEU A 146 4.75 -0.28 -4.45
CA LEU A 146 4.41 0.85 -5.28
C LEU A 146 4.28 0.40 -6.75
N CYS A 147 3.10 0.55 -7.32
CA CYS A 147 2.82 0.17 -8.70
C CYS A 147 1.93 1.18 -9.41
N TYR A 148 1.81 1.02 -10.70
CA TYR A 148 0.99 1.89 -11.57
C TYR A 148 -0.44 1.37 -11.76
N GLY A 149 -0.86 0.46 -10.89
CA GLY A 149 -2.12 -0.26 -10.99
C GLY A 149 -2.08 -1.33 -12.08
N ASN A 150 -2.88 -2.36 -11.86
CA ASN A 150 -3.05 -3.44 -12.83
C ASN A 150 -4.52 -3.87 -12.81
N TYR A 151 -5.24 -3.59 -13.88
CA TYR A 151 -6.61 -4.05 -14.06
C TYR A 151 -6.67 -4.96 -15.27
N ARG A 152 -7.00 -6.25 -15.04
CA ARG A 152 -7.05 -7.28 -16.09
C ARG A 152 -5.72 -7.44 -16.86
N ASN A 153 -4.60 -7.43 -16.13
CA ASN A 153 -3.24 -7.48 -16.70
C ASN A 153 -2.90 -6.32 -17.63
N THR A 154 -3.60 -5.19 -17.48
CA THR A 154 -3.34 -3.98 -18.24
C THR A 154 -2.99 -2.85 -17.27
N GLU A 155 -1.94 -2.13 -17.55
CA GLU A 155 -1.54 -0.95 -16.79
C GLU A 155 -2.64 0.11 -16.83
N MET A 156 -2.95 0.73 -15.70
CA MET A 156 -3.93 1.82 -15.65
C MET A 156 -3.38 3.10 -16.30
N PHE A 157 -2.07 3.27 -16.29
CA PHE A 157 -1.34 4.28 -17.05
C PHE A 157 0.14 3.88 -17.19
N ALA A 158 0.76 4.31 -18.29
CA ALA A 158 2.18 4.09 -18.56
C ALA A 158 2.97 5.35 -18.17
N PRO A 159 3.84 5.30 -17.15
CA PRO A 159 4.66 6.45 -16.79
C PRO A 159 5.76 6.67 -17.84
N ARG A 160 6.09 7.93 -18.09
CA ARG A 160 7.21 8.30 -18.97
C ARG A 160 8.57 7.97 -18.34
N ASP A 161 8.64 8.07 -17.00
CA ASP A 161 9.82 7.84 -16.18
C ASP A 161 9.43 7.47 -14.74
N LEU A 162 10.41 7.24 -13.89
CA LEU A 162 10.22 6.95 -12.48
C LEU A 162 10.19 8.20 -11.58
N GLY A 163 10.22 9.40 -12.13
CA GLY A 163 10.34 10.65 -11.37
C GLY A 163 9.24 10.84 -10.34
N SER A 164 7.99 10.46 -10.66
CA SER A 164 6.87 10.51 -9.70
C SER A 164 7.08 9.56 -8.52
N ALA A 165 7.53 8.34 -8.79
CA ALA A 165 7.82 7.35 -7.76
C ALA A 165 8.96 7.82 -6.85
N VAL A 166 10.07 8.27 -7.42
CA VAL A 166 11.24 8.78 -6.68
C VAL A 166 10.84 9.97 -5.80
N ARG A 167 10.08 10.93 -6.35
CA ARG A 167 9.58 12.08 -5.57
C ARG A 167 8.74 11.65 -4.38
N TYR A 168 7.78 10.76 -4.61
CA TYR A 168 6.93 10.25 -3.53
C TYR A 168 7.75 9.59 -2.43
N LEU A 169 8.70 8.76 -2.79
CA LEU A 169 9.50 7.99 -1.85
C LEU A 169 10.42 8.86 -1.01
N ASN A 170 11.01 9.90 -1.60
CA ASN A 170 11.78 10.89 -0.84
C ASN A 170 10.89 11.60 0.18
N LEU A 171 9.69 12.02 -0.23
CA LEU A 171 8.73 12.66 0.68
C LEU A 171 8.25 11.70 1.79
N LEU A 172 8.03 10.43 1.47
CA LEU A 172 7.66 9.41 2.45
C LEU A 172 8.79 9.16 3.45
N ALA A 173 10.03 9.02 2.98
CA ALA A 173 11.19 8.85 3.84
C ALA A 173 11.36 10.04 4.81
N ASP A 174 11.20 11.26 4.31
CA ASP A 174 11.23 12.47 5.14
C ASP A 174 10.07 12.50 6.15
N ALA A 175 8.88 12.10 5.76
CA ALA A 175 7.72 12.06 6.63
C ALA A 175 7.85 11.01 7.74
N LEU A 176 8.44 9.86 7.44
CA LEU A 176 8.74 8.79 8.41
C LEU A 176 9.82 9.24 9.40
N ARG A 177 10.93 9.82 8.92
CA ARG A 177 12.00 10.36 9.81
C ARG A 177 11.45 11.37 10.81
N ARG A 178 10.58 12.29 10.37
CA ARG A 178 9.94 13.26 11.28
C ARG A 178 9.05 12.63 12.35
N ARG A 179 8.65 11.39 12.19
CA ARG A 179 7.84 10.59 13.15
C ARG A 179 8.68 9.61 13.97
N GLY A 180 10.01 9.72 13.91
CA GLY A 180 10.91 8.79 14.60
C GLY A 180 10.88 7.36 14.03
N ARG A 181 10.27 7.18 12.85
CA ARG A 181 10.21 5.88 12.16
C ARG A 181 11.33 5.82 11.14
N VAL A 182 12.13 4.79 11.22
CA VAL A 182 13.11 4.44 10.20
C VAL A 182 12.53 3.30 9.39
N CYS A 183 12.27 3.53 8.10
CA CYS A 183 12.01 2.44 7.19
C CYS A 183 13.31 1.64 7.03
N ARG A 184 13.53 0.61 7.86
CA ARG A 184 14.76 -0.19 7.86
C ARG A 184 14.95 -0.96 6.57
N ARG A 185 13.88 -1.16 5.78
CA ARG A 185 13.91 -1.72 4.42
C ARG A 185 12.69 -1.24 3.64
N CYS A 186 12.81 -0.14 2.92
CA CYS A 186 11.94 0.09 1.76
C CYS A 186 12.50 -0.78 0.63
N THR A 187 12.03 -1.99 0.49
CA THR A 187 12.37 -2.82 -0.65
C THR A 187 11.44 -2.45 -1.78
N PHE A 188 12.00 -1.79 -2.80
CA PHE A 188 11.29 -1.55 -4.05
C PHE A 188 11.17 -2.86 -4.81
N LEU A 189 9.97 -3.34 -5.02
CA LEU A 189 9.74 -4.25 -6.11
C LEU A 189 9.86 -3.42 -7.40
N ARG A 190 11.02 -3.50 -8.05
CA ARG A 190 11.15 -3.03 -9.43
C ARG A 190 10.08 -3.76 -10.25
N PRO A 191 9.31 -3.06 -11.11
CA PRO A 191 8.61 -3.72 -12.19
C PRO A 191 9.65 -4.62 -12.87
N THR A 192 9.33 -5.90 -13.01
CA THR A 192 10.24 -6.84 -13.69
C THR A 192 10.64 -6.23 -15.02
N ALA A 193 11.92 -6.25 -15.34
CA ALA A 193 12.56 -5.56 -16.48
C ALA A 193 11.98 -5.89 -17.88
N ARG A 194 10.89 -6.65 -17.96
CA ARG A 194 10.13 -6.93 -19.19
C ARG A 194 9.34 -5.73 -19.72
N THR A 195 9.02 -4.75 -18.85
CA THR A 195 8.18 -3.58 -19.25
C THR A 195 9.01 -2.41 -19.81
N LEU A 196 10.34 -2.46 -19.69
CA LEU A 196 11.25 -1.44 -20.27
C LEU A 196 11.84 -1.90 -21.60
N ARG A 197 11.05 -2.51 -22.49
CA ARG A 197 11.50 -2.60 -23.89
C ARG A 197 11.59 -1.18 -24.43
N ARG A 198 12.81 -0.74 -24.75
CA ARG A 198 13.05 0.45 -25.54
C ARG A 198 12.11 0.43 -26.75
N VAL A 199 11.19 1.36 -26.82
CA VAL A 199 10.47 1.64 -28.05
C VAL A 199 11.53 2.03 -29.08
N PRO A 200 11.67 1.29 -30.19
CA PRO A 200 12.63 1.67 -31.21
C PRO A 200 12.24 3.06 -31.73
N ARG A 201 13.17 4.01 -31.70
CA ARG A 201 13.00 5.30 -32.37
C ARG A 201 12.70 4.98 -33.83
N ARG A 202 11.50 5.31 -34.27
CA ARG A 202 11.20 5.36 -35.71
C ARG A 202 12.20 6.34 -36.32
N SER A 203 13.12 5.82 -37.13
CA SER A 203 13.92 6.64 -38.02
C SER A 203 12.94 7.29 -39.00
N THR A 204 12.82 8.59 -38.93
CA THR A 204 12.26 9.39 -40.03
C THR A 204 13.26 9.34 -41.16
N GLY A 205 13.12 8.36 -42.05
CA GLY A 205 13.77 8.37 -43.33
C GLY A 205 13.08 9.45 -44.21
N ARG A 206 13.90 10.18 -44.88
CA ARG A 206 13.54 11.19 -45.90
C ARG A 206 12.68 10.62 -47.02
#